data_247b12e079a632da9ac9b43dc455e200
#
_entry.id   247b12e079a632da9ac9b43dc455e200
#
_cell.length_a   1.000
_cell.length_b   1.000
_cell.length_c   1.000
_cell.angle_alpha   90.00
_cell.angle_beta   90.00
_cell.angle_gamma   90.00
#
_symmetry.space_group_name_H-M   'P 1'
#
loop_
_entity.id
_entity.type
_entity.pdbx_description
1 polymer ?
#
loop_
_entity_poly.entity_id
_entity_poly.type
_entity_poly.pdbx_seq_one_letter_code
_entity_poly.pdbx_strand_id
1 'polypeptide(L)'
;MATKKMILDLDTGVDDALAIAYAVAAPDVDLIGIVASYGNNLLDVCAENSLKLLELLGQTDVPVYKGLPHASTSDHFDVMQVSLDIHGNNGIGDVDLPTPQRAVETMSGVDFYIQAAHQYGKDLIIIPTGPMTNLAAALDKDPEIADLIGNVTFMGGALTVEGNVTDVAEANINQDAKAANTVLTSSLPLTMVGLDVTLRTLLTKHETAQWRALGTKAGQAYADITDFYIDAYYNLDIDKNGCALHDPLAVGVSLDPSFVQTLTLFMKVIYDEHNYARTIGDKDKLNDPNPNVKVAITVDKERYLNTFMDYLTDLFKQH
;
A
#
# COMPACT_ATOMS: atom_id res chain seq x y z
N MET A 1 -15.88 7.65 18.14
CA MET A 1 -14.41 7.88 18.25
C MET A 1 -14.07 9.04 17.33
N ALA A 2 -12.95 9.75 17.52
CA ALA A 2 -12.55 10.78 16.57
C ALA A 2 -12.17 10.10 15.24
N THR A 3 -12.61 10.66 14.12
CA THR A 3 -12.31 10.17 12.78
C THR A 3 -10.80 10.26 12.53
N LYS A 4 -10.15 9.15 12.18
CA LYS A 4 -8.72 9.14 11.86
C LYS A 4 -8.47 9.82 10.53
N LYS A 5 -7.40 10.59 10.45
CA LYS A 5 -6.94 11.24 9.22
C LYS A 5 -5.97 10.29 8.51
N MET A 6 -6.34 9.82 7.32
CA MET A 6 -5.56 8.82 6.60
C MET A 6 -4.90 9.42 5.36
N ILE A 7 -3.63 9.10 5.17
CA ILE A 7 -2.91 9.28 3.90
C ILE A 7 -2.56 7.89 3.37
N LEU A 8 -2.87 7.64 2.11
CA LEU A 8 -2.34 6.50 1.35
C LEU A 8 -1.13 6.97 0.55
N ASP A 9 -0.05 6.17 0.52
CA ASP A 9 1.12 6.41 -0.34
C ASP A 9 1.26 5.19 -1.27
N LEU A 10 0.90 5.38 -2.53
CA LEU A 10 0.56 4.31 -3.45
C LEU A 10 1.38 4.40 -4.74
N ASP A 11 1.87 3.28 -5.23
CA ASP A 11 2.37 3.13 -6.60
C ASP A 11 1.30 2.54 -7.54
N THR A 12 0.12 3.07 -7.47
CA THR A 12 -1.21 2.65 -7.88
C THR A 12 -1.24 1.59 -8.99
N GLY A 13 -1.13 0.36 -8.54
CA GLY A 13 -1.38 -0.88 -9.25
C GLY A 13 -2.80 -1.40 -9.01
N VAL A 14 -3.01 -2.69 -9.28
CA VAL A 14 -4.33 -3.34 -9.12
C VAL A 14 -4.72 -3.47 -7.65
N ASP A 15 -3.83 -3.91 -6.79
CA ASP A 15 -4.10 -4.05 -5.36
C ASP A 15 -4.16 -2.70 -4.63
N ASP A 16 -3.38 -1.70 -5.07
CA ASP A 16 -3.57 -0.31 -4.65
C ASP A 16 -4.97 0.23 -4.99
N ALA A 17 -5.51 -0.11 -6.17
CA ALA A 17 -6.88 0.26 -6.53
C ALA A 17 -7.88 -0.28 -5.51
N LEU A 18 -7.71 -1.54 -5.08
CA LEU A 18 -8.53 -2.15 -4.04
C LEU A 18 -8.30 -1.50 -2.66
N ALA A 19 -7.06 -1.07 -2.36
CA ALA A 19 -6.73 -0.33 -1.13
C ALA A 19 -7.42 1.05 -1.09
N ILE A 20 -7.44 1.77 -2.22
CA ILE A 20 -8.20 3.04 -2.36
C ILE A 20 -9.68 2.81 -2.06
N ALA A 21 -10.30 1.81 -2.71
CA ALA A 21 -11.72 1.51 -2.50
C ALA A 21 -12.01 1.14 -1.03
N TYR A 22 -11.12 0.36 -0.40
CA TYR A 22 -11.30 -0.04 0.99
C TYR A 22 -11.17 1.14 1.96
N ALA A 23 -10.20 2.04 1.75
CA ALA A 23 -10.07 3.26 2.54
C ALA A 23 -11.27 4.20 2.39
N VAL A 24 -11.78 4.36 1.16
CA VAL A 24 -12.99 5.15 0.87
C VAL A 24 -14.24 4.56 1.54
N ALA A 25 -14.35 3.22 1.57
CA ALA A 25 -15.50 2.53 2.18
C ALA A 25 -15.49 2.56 3.71
N ALA A 26 -14.34 2.83 4.34
CA ALA A 26 -14.17 2.74 5.78
C ALA A 26 -14.93 3.85 6.54
N PRO A 27 -15.82 3.52 7.49
CA PRO A 27 -16.73 4.49 8.10
C PRO A 27 -16.06 5.47 9.07
N ASP A 28 -14.96 5.08 9.68
CA ASP A 28 -14.29 5.84 10.75
C ASP A 28 -12.98 6.52 10.29
N VAL A 29 -12.83 6.71 8.97
CA VAL A 29 -11.65 7.29 8.33
C VAL A 29 -12.05 8.51 7.51
N ASP A 30 -11.18 9.49 7.53
CA ASP A 30 -11.16 10.62 6.61
C ASP A 30 -9.89 10.48 5.76
N LEU A 31 -10.06 10.05 4.52
CA LEU A 31 -8.97 9.97 3.53
C LEU A 31 -8.63 11.40 3.08
N ILE A 32 -7.62 11.99 3.71
CA ILE A 32 -7.25 13.39 3.50
C ILE A 32 -6.35 13.63 2.29
N GLY A 33 -5.87 12.57 1.67
CA GLY A 33 -5.09 12.64 0.43
C GLY A 33 -4.37 11.34 0.08
N ILE A 34 -3.96 11.27 -1.18
CA ILE A 34 -3.08 10.22 -1.72
C ILE A 34 -1.76 10.85 -2.12
N VAL A 35 -0.66 10.24 -1.72
CA VAL A 35 0.68 10.52 -2.24
C VAL A 35 1.00 9.44 -3.27
N ALA A 36 1.15 9.82 -4.53
CA ALA A 36 1.55 8.87 -5.55
C ALA A 36 3.05 8.61 -5.51
N SER A 37 3.43 7.36 -5.73
CA SER A 37 4.81 6.88 -5.82
C SER A 37 5.06 6.24 -7.19
N TYR A 38 6.31 5.98 -7.50
CA TYR A 38 6.72 5.07 -8.57
C TYR A 38 6.74 3.64 -8.00
N GLY A 39 6.74 2.62 -8.85
CA GLY A 39 6.88 1.22 -8.41
C GLY A 39 6.22 0.25 -9.37
N ASN A 40 4.94 0.04 -9.27
CA ASN A 40 4.17 -0.79 -10.22
C ASN A 40 4.15 -0.16 -11.62
N ASN A 41 4.22 1.19 -11.67
CA ASN A 41 4.35 1.95 -12.91
C ASN A 41 5.12 3.26 -12.65
N LEU A 42 5.27 4.09 -13.69
CA LEU A 42 5.83 5.43 -13.55
C LEU A 42 4.96 6.30 -12.64
N LEU A 43 5.58 7.19 -11.88
CA LEU A 43 4.89 8.11 -10.97
C LEU A 43 3.68 8.82 -11.60
N ASP A 44 3.81 9.29 -12.84
CA ASP A 44 2.73 10.02 -13.51
C ASP A 44 1.53 9.12 -13.82
N VAL A 45 1.77 7.87 -14.18
CA VAL A 45 0.72 6.86 -14.41
C VAL A 45 0.04 6.50 -13.09
N CYS A 46 0.79 6.26 -12.03
CA CYS A 46 0.25 5.95 -10.70
C CYS A 46 -0.61 7.11 -10.15
N ALA A 47 -0.16 8.34 -10.33
CA ALA A 47 -0.92 9.53 -9.91
C ALA A 47 -2.22 9.70 -10.71
N GLU A 48 -2.18 9.48 -12.04
CA GLU A 48 -3.37 9.52 -12.89
C GLU A 48 -4.36 8.41 -12.54
N ASN A 49 -3.87 7.19 -12.28
CA ASN A 49 -4.71 6.06 -11.84
C ASN A 49 -5.42 6.36 -10.51
N SER A 50 -4.70 6.95 -9.54
CA SER A 50 -5.32 7.37 -8.28
C SER A 50 -6.48 8.35 -8.52
N LEU A 51 -6.30 9.34 -9.39
CA LEU A 51 -7.38 10.29 -9.75
C LEU A 51 -8.57 9.61 -10.43
N LYS A 52 -8.30 8.71 -11.41
CA LYS A 52 -9.35 7.95 -12.13
C LYS A 52 -10.20 7.12 -11.16
N LEU A 53 -9.54 6.41 -10.23
CA LEU A 53 -10.20 5.55 -9.26
C LEU A 53 -11.02 6.36 -8.25
N LEU A 54 -10.48 7.47 -7.75
CA LEU A 54 -11.22 8.38 -6.87
C LEU A 54 -12.46 8.96 -7.56
N GLU A 55 -12.35 9.40 -8.82
CA GLU A 55 -13.49 9.91 -9.59
C GLU A 55 -14.53 8.83 -9.88
N LEU A 56 -14.10 7.59 -10.17
CA LEU A 56 -15.00 6.44 -10.33
C LEU A 56 -15.81 6.17 -9.05
N LEU A 57 -15.20 6.38 -7.88
CA LEU A 57 -15.82 6.21 -6.56
C LEU A 57 -16.50 7.49 -6.04
N GLY A 58 -16.67 8.52 -6.87
CA GLY A 58 -17.30 9.78 -6.48
C GLY A 58 -16.52 10.62 -5.47
N GLN A 59 -15.25 10.31 -5.21
CA GLN A 59 -14.38 10.98 -4.24
C GLN A 59 -13.59 12.14 -4.87
N THR A 60 -14.33 13.10 -5.41
CA THR A 60 -13.72 14.21 -6.15
C THR A 60 -13.00 15.25 -5.30
N ASP A 61 -13.14 15.21 -3.97
CA ASP A 61 -12.54 16.16 -3.04
C ASP A 61 -11.22 15.65 -2.43
N VAL A 62 -10.90 14.35 -2.58
CA VAL A 62 -9.65 13.77 -2.06
C VAL A 62 -8.48 14.19 -2.97
N PRO A 63 -7.51 14.98 -2.49
CA PRO A 63 -6.39 15.43 -3.31
C PRO A 63 -5.38 14.32 -3.57
N VAL A 64 -4.69 14.40 -4.72
CA VAL A 64 -3.58 13.52 -5.09
C VAL A 64 -2.33 14.37 -5.28
N TYR A 65 -1.25 13.99 -4.59
CA TYR A 65 0.04 14.65 -4.61
C TYR A 65 1.07 13.75 -5.28
N LYS A 66 1.97 14.30 -6.08
CA LYS A 66 3.12 13.55 -6.59
C LYS A 66 4.23 13.48 -5.55
N GLY A 67 4.70 12.27 -5.30
CA GLY A 67 5.91 12.03 -4.54
C GLY A 67 7.17 12.11 -5.38
N LEU A 68 8.19 11.35 -5.02
CA LEU A 68 9.46 11.25 -5.73
C LEU A 68 9.36 10.21 -6.87
N PRO A 69 10.04 10.46 -8.02
CA PRO A 69 9.85 9.64 -9.21
C PRO A 69 10.77 8.42 -9.29
N HIS A 70 11.69 8.23 -8.36
CA HIS A 70 12.67 7.15 -8.34
C HIS A 70 13.24 6.94 -6.94
N ALA A 71 13.99 5.86 -6.75
CA ALA A 71 14.65 5.53 -5.49
C ALA A 71 15.65 6.61 -5.05
N SER A 72 15.86 6.70 -3.74
CA SER A 72 16.84 7.61 -3.13
C SER A 72 18.29 7.38 -3.58
N THR A 73 18.56 6.23 -4.19
CA THR A 73 19.87 5.78 -4.67
C THR A 73 20.01 5.78 -6.19
N SER A 74 19.00 6.28 -6.91
CA SER A 74 18.98 6.33 -8.38
C SER A 74 18.56 7.72 -8.86
N ASP A 75 18.78 8.01 -10.13
CA ASP A 75 18.35 9.23 -10.83
C ASP A 75 17.23 8.97 -11.85
N HIS A 76 16.77 7.72 -11.97
CA HIS A 76 15.68 7.29 -12.83
C HIS A 76 14.99 6.05 -12.27
N PHE A 77 13.84 5.72 -12.83
CA PHE A 77 13.10 4.48 -12.58
C PHE A 77 12.61 3.90 -13.90
N ASP A 78 12.88 2.61 -14.09
CA ASP A 78 12.38 1.82 -15.21
C ASP A 78 11.39 0.78 -14.68
N VAL A 79 10.20 0.72 -15.27
CA VAL A 79 9.17 -0.27 -14.87
C VAL A 79 9.65 -1.67 -15.23
N MET A 80 9.62 -2.57 -14.26
CA MET A 80 9.98 -3.97 -14.48
C MET A 80 8.92 -4.67 -15.35
N GLN A 81 9.35 -5.54 -16.26
CA GLN A 81 8.42 -6.30 -17.11
C GLN A 81 7.42 -7.11 -16.27
N VAL A 82 7.85 -7.70 -15.18
CA VAL A 82 6.96 -8.46 -14.28
C VAL A 82 5.86 -7.59 -13.69
N SER A 83 6.11 -6.29 -13.42
CA SER A 83 5.07 -5.36 -12.96
C SER A 83 4.02 -5.12 -14.05
N LEU A 84 4.43 -4.98 -15.31
CA LEU A 84 3.50 -4.86 -16.44
C LEU A 84 2.69 -6.14 -16.66
N ASP A 85 3.32 -7.30 -16.49
CA ASP A 85 2.64 -8.60 -16.61
C ASP A 85 1.60 -8.82 -15.51
N ILE A 86 1.83 -8.27 -14.31
CA ILE A 86 0.97 -8.41 -13.13
C ILE A 86 -0.12 -7.33 -13.09
N HIS A 87 0.23 -6.06 -13.36
CA HIS A 87 -0.68 -4.93 -13.20
C HIS A 87 -1.25 -4.39 -14.52
N GLY A 88 -0.81 -4.91 -15.68
CA GLY A 88 -1.13 -4.38 -17.00
C GLY A 88 -0.27 -3.18 -17.38
N ASN A 89 -0.28 -2.81 -18.67
CA ASN A 89 0.53 -1.70 -19.18
C ASN A 89 0.11 -0.34 -18.59
N ASN A 90 -1.16 -0.18 -18.28
CA ASN A 90 -1.70 1.03 -17.66
C ASN A 90 -1.68 0.99 -16.12
N GLY A 91 -1.22 -0.10 -15.51
CA GLY A 91 -1.13 -0.30 -14.07
C GLY A 91 -2.43 -0.74 -13.39
N ILE A 92 -3.57 -0.74 -14.07
CA ILE A 92 -4.88 -1.13 -13.53
C ILE A 92 -5.57 -2.20 -14.39
N GLY A 93 -4.81 -3.27 -14.73
CA GLY A 93 -5.33 -4.42 -15.45
C GLY A 93 -5.75 -4.12 -16.89
N ASP A 94 -5.13 -3.14 -17.53
CA ASP A 94 -5.46 -2.65 -18.87
C ASP A 94 -6.94 -2.23 -19.02
N VAL A 95 -7.65 -1.98 -17.91
CA VAL A 95 -9.02 -1.45 -17.92
C VAL A 95 -9.00 0.03 -18.29
N ASP A 96 -9.79 0.39 -19.29
CA ASP A 96 -9.89 1.77 -19.78
C ASP A 96 -10.88 2.56 -18.92
N LEU A 97 -10.36 3.46 -18.09
CA LEU A 97 -11.15 4.41 -17.32
C LEU A 97 -11.09 5.80 -17.95
N PRO A 98 -12.14 6.62 -17.81
CA PRO A 98 -12.13 7.99 -18.33
C PRO A 98 -10.95 8.80 -17.82
N THR A 99 -10.41 9.66 -18.67
CA THR A 99 -9.39 10.65 -18.26
C THR A 99 -9.93 11.48 -17.10
N PRO A 100 -9.17 11.65 -16.01
CA PRO A 100 -9.63 12.38 -14.84
C PRO A 100 -9.85 13.86 -15.18
N GLN A 101 -10.86 14.46 -14.59
CA GLN A 101 -11.18 15.87 -14.78
C GLN A 101 -10.34 16.79 -13.88
N ARG A 102 -9.80 16.23 -12.80
CA ARG A 102 -8.94 16.94 -11.87
C ARG A 102 -7.47 16.73 -12.20
N ALA A 103 -6.65 17.67 -11.78
CA ALA A 103 -5.20 17.54 -11.82
C ALA A 103 -4.67 17.15 -10.43
N VAL A 104 -3.45 16.62 -10.40
CA VAL A 104 -2.69 16.46 -9.15
C VAL A 104 -2.39 17.83 -8.52
N GLU A 105 -2.21 17.84 -7.21
CA GLU A 105 -1.86 19.05 -6.46
C GLU A 105 -0.45 19.55 -6.83
N THR A 106 -0.24 20.86 -6.68
CA THR A 106 1.06 21.49 -6.97
C THR A 106 2.09 21.29 -5.85
N MET A 107 1.63 21.07 -4.61
CA MET A 107 2.48 20.72 -3.48
C MET A 107 3.07 19.32 -3.69
N SER A 108 4.31 19.10 -3.26
CA SER A 108 4.90 17.76 -3.29
C SER A 108 4.28 16.85 -2.21
N GLY A 109 4.23 15.53 -2.48
CA GLY A 109 3.78 14.55 -1.51
C GLY A 109 4.62 14.56 -0.22
N VAL A 110 5.93 14.84 -0.33
CA VAL A 110 6.84 14.99 0.81
C VAL A 110 6.43 16.17 1.70
N ASP A 111 6.10 17.31 1.10
CA ASP A 111 5.64 18.49 1.85
C ASP A 111 4.25 18.27 2.46
N PHE A 112 3.39 17.55 1.76
CA PHE A 112 2.08 17.18 2.27
C PHE A 112 2.18 16.29 3.52
N TYR A 113 3.10 15.32 3.56
CA TYR A 113 3.36 14.53 4.76
C TYR A 113 3.73 15.39 5.96
N ILE A 114 4.68 16.31 5.77
CA ILE A 114 5.15 17.21 6.83
C ILE A 114 4.00 18.10 7.32
N GLN A 115 3.27 18.72 6.40
CA GLN A 115 2.12 19.56 6.74
C GLN A 115 1.06 18.78 7.51
N ALA A 116 0.68 17.60 7.05
CA ALA A 116 -0.33 16.77 7.69
C ALA A 116 0.11 16.30 9.09
N ALA A 117 1.40 15.93 9.26
CA ALA A 117 1.92 15.55 10.56
C ALA A 117 1.83 16.68 11.59
N HIS A 118 2.21 17.89 11.21
CA HIS A 118 2.07 19.06 12.10
C HIS A 118 0.61 19.45 12.35
N GLN A 119 -0.28 19.25 11.38
CA GLN A 119 -1.68 19.63 11.49
C GLN A 119 -2.49 18.65 12.33
N TYR A 120 -2.29 17.35 12.17
CA TYR A 120 -3.14 16.30 12.73
C TYR A 120 -2.48 15.49 13.86
N GLY A 121 -1.17 15.55 13.98
CA GLY A 121 -0.43 14.89 15.05
C GLY A 121 -0.78 13.40 15.17
N LYS A 122 -1.11 12.94 16.38
CA LYS A 122 -1.43 11.54 16.67
C LYS A 122 -2.72 11.01 16.03
N ASP A 123 -3.55 11.87 15.45
CA ASP A 123 -4.72 11.43 14.67
C ASP A 123 -4.36 11.06 13.23
N LEU A 124 -3.16 11.41 12.77
CA LEU A 124 -2.66 11.03 11.44
C LEU A 124 -2.21 9.57 11.42
N ILE A 125 -2.72 8.84 10.44
CA ILE A 125 -2.26 7.51 10.05
C ILE A 125 -1.79 7.55 8.59
N ILE A 126 -0.67 6.89 8.31
CA ILE A 126 -0.09 6.82 6.96
C ILE A 126 0.02 5.36 6.56
N ILE A 127 -0.37 5.05 5.32
CA ILE A 127 -0.33 3.69 4.80
C ILE A 127 0.47 3.69 3.48
N PRO A 128 1.78 3.47 3.54
CA PRO A 128 2.59 3.21 2.37
C PRO A 128 2.34 1.78 1.86
N THR A 129 2.01 1.65 0.58
CA THR A 129 1.88 0.37 -0.12
C THR A 129 2.82 0.25 -1.32
N GLY A 130 3.57 1.32 -1.62
CA GLY A 130 4.69 1.35 -2.54
C GLY A 130 6.04 1.53 -1.82
N PRO A 131 7.10 1.92 -2.56
CA PRO A 131 8.42 2.22 -2.00
C PRO A 131 8.35 3.34 -0.95
N MET A 132 9.08 3.19 0.15
CA MET A 132 9.05 4.16 1.27
C MET A 132 9.85 5.44 1.02
N THR A 133 10.20 5.72 -0.23
CA THR A 133 11.05 6.86 -0.63
C THR A 133 10.48 8.19 -0.17
N ASN A 134 9.16 8.39 -0.30
CA ASN A 134 8.49 9.63 0.08
C ASN A 134 8.53 9.87 1.59
N LEU A 135 8.20 8.84 2.38
CA LEU A 135 8.19 8.92 3.84
C LEU A 135 9.61 9.11 4.40
N ALA A 136 10.61 8.42 3.83
CA ALA A 136 12.00 8.60 4.21
C ALA A 136 12.48 10.03 3.92
N ALA A 137 12.13 10.59 2.75
CA ALA A 137 12.47 11.97 2.40
C ALA A 137 11.77 12.99 3.32
N ALA A 138 10.55 12.71 3.76
CA ALA A 138 9.86 13.57 4.71
C ALA A 138 10.54 13.55 6.09
N LEU A 139 10.97 12.37 6.56
CA LEU A 139 11.75 12.21 7.80
C LEU A 139 13.12 12.91 7.73
N ASP A 140 13.81 12.82 6.59
CA ASP A 140 15.08 13.49 6.39
C ASP A 140 14.93 15.03 6.38
N LYS A 141 13.82 15.53 5.83
CA LYS A 141 13.53 16.96 5.73
C LYS A 141 13.03 17.55 7.05
N ASP A 142 12.22 16.80 7.79
CA ASP A 142 11.66 17.19 9.08
C ASP A 142 11.59 15.97 10.01
N PRO A 143 12.67 15.71 10.78
CA PRO A 143 12.69 14.56 11.70
C PRO A 143 11.66 14.60 12.83
N GLU A 144 11.09 15.78 13.15
CA GLU A 144 10.09 15.93 14.22
C GLU A 144 8.80 15.18 13.89
N ILE A 145 8.49 14.96 12.62
CA ILE A 145 7.27 14.25 12.22
C ILE A 145 7.21 12.81 12.74
N ALA A 146 8.35 12.18 13.02
CA ALA A 146 8.40 10.86 13.63
C ALA A 146 7.71 10.80 15.01
N ASP A 147 7.80 11.89 15.77
CA ASP A 147 7.15 12.00 17.08
C ASP A 147 5.69 12.50 16.98
N LEU A 148 5.30 13.09 15.85
CA LEU A 148 3.96 13.61 15.62
C LEU A 148 3.00 12.55 15.09
N ILE A 149 3.41 11.75 14.10
CA ILE A 149 2.55 10.78 13.43
C ILE A 149 2.03 9.73 14.41
N GLY A 150 0.74 9.40 14.29
CA GLY A 150 0.06 8.46 15.18
C GLY A 150 0.39 7.00 14.92
N ASN A 151 0.42 6.61 13.65
CA ASN A 151 0.78 5.25 13.21
C ASN A 151 1.15 5.24 11.73
N VAL A 152 2.06 4.34 11.35
CA VAL A 152 2.35 3.99 9.97
C VAL A 152 2.16 2.49 9.81
N THR A 153 1.19 2.08 8.99
CA THR A 153 0.98 0.66 8.63
C THR A 153 1.38 0.51 7.17
N PHE A 154 2.44 -0.24 6.89
CA PHE A 154 2.94 -0.35 5.52
C PHE A 154 2.81 -1.78 4.98
N MET A 155 2.54 -1.88 3.67
CA MET A 155 2.72 -3.13 2.96
C MET A 155 4.17 -3.23 2.49
N GLY A 156 4.84 -4.30 2.87
CA GLY A 156 6.21 -4.56 2.45
C GLY A 156 6.96 -5.54 3.33
N GLY A 157 7.99 -6.12 2.75
CA GLY A 157 8.91 -7.02 3.41
C GLY A 157 8.44 -8.46 3.56
N ALA A 158 9.37 -9.30 3.98
CA ALA A 158 9.16 -10.71 4.26
C ALA A 158 10.09 -11.12 5.41
N LEU A 159 9.52 -11.55 6.55
CA LEU A 159 10.31 -11.91 7.73
C LEU A 159 10.52 -13.42 7.82
N THR A 160 9.44 -14.21 7.66
CA THR A 160 9.45 -15.67 7.87
C THR A 160 9.17 -16.46 6.60
N VAL A 161 8.99 -15.79 5.48
CA VAL A 161 8.74 -16.37 4.15
C VAL A 161 9.75 -15.82 3.16
N GLU A 162 9.82 -16.42 1.98
CA GLU A 162 10.62 -15.91 0.87
C GLU A 162 10.07 -14.59 0.34
N GLY A 163 10.91 -13.79 -0.31
CA GLY A 163 10.51 -12.61 -1.05
C GLY A 163 9.80 -12.98 -2.36
N ASN A 164 9.26 -11.96 -3.03
CA ASN A 164 8.58 -12.12 -4.32
C ASN A 164 9.34 -11.51 -5.51
N VAL A 165 10.46 -10.83 -5.25
CA VAL A 165 11.40 -10.33 -6.29
C VAL A 165 12.68 -11.16 -6.29
N THR A 166 13.19 -11.47 -5.11
CA THR A 166 14.28 -12.44 -4.90
C THR A 166 13.92 -13.31 -3.71
N ASP A 167 14.69 -14.37 -3.46
CA ASP A 167 14.46 -15.26 -2.32
C ASP A 167 14.39 -14.54 -0.96
N VAL A 168 14.90 -13.31 -0.90
CA VAL A 168 15.00 -12.54 0.36
C VAL A 168 14.31 -11.18 0.31
N ALA A 169 13.92 -10.69 -0.86
CA ALA A 169 13.42 -9.34 -1.05
C ALA A 169 11.97 -9.31 -1.51
N GLU A 170 11.15 -8.54 -0.80
CA GLU A 170 9.82 -8.14 -1.23
C GLU A 170 9.92 -6.87 -2.11
N ALA A 171 8.97 -6.69 -3.03
CA ALA A 171 9.00 -5.70 -4.10
C ALA A 171 9.16 -4.25 -3.61
N ASN A 172 8.33 -3.79 -2.67
CA ASN A 172 8.37 -2.40 -2.20
C ASN A 172 9.68 -2.06 -1.48
N ILE A 173 10.15 -3.01 -0.66
CA ILE A 173 11.46 -2.88 0.00
C ILE A 173 12.60 -2.93 -1.01
N ASN A 174 12.48 -3.77 -2.05
CA ASN A 174 13.49 -3.90 -3.09
C ASN A 174 13.64 -2.63 -3.93
N GLN A 175 12.58 -1.89 -4.12
CA GLN A 175 12.56 -0.66 -4.92
C GLN A 175 13.40 0.46 -4.30
N ASP A 176 13.41 0.60 -2.96
CA ASP A 176 14.29 1.53 -2.24
C ASP A 176 14.65 0.99 -0.84
N ALA A 177 15.57 0.03 -0.80
CA ALA A 177 15.99 -0.61 0.44
C ALA A 177 16.62 0.38 1.44
N LYS A 178 17.26 1.44 0.97
CA LYS A 178 17.84 2.48 1.82
C LYS A 178 16.76 3.33 2.48
N ALA A 179 15.77 3.78 1.73
CA ALA A 179 14.62 4.51 2.27
C ALA A 179 13.84 3.65 3.26
N ALA A 180 13.56 2.38 2.91
CA ALA A 180 12.92 1.44 3.80
C ALA A 180 13.69 1.25 5.12
N ASN A 181 15.03 1.17 5.06
CA ASN A 181 15.86 1.10 6.26
C ASN A 181 15.77 2.38 7.10
N THR A 182 15.77 3.56 6.48
CA THR A 182 15.58 4.84 7.18
C THR A 182 14.27 4.85 7.97
N VAL A 183 13.16 4.42 7.34
CA VAL A 183 11.84 4.35 8.00
C VAL A 183 11.84 3.30 9.12
N LEU A 184 12.30 2.08 8.86
CA LEU A 184 12.28 0.98 9.84
C LEU A 184 13.15 1.25 11.08
N THR A 185 14.22 2.03 10.93
CA THR A 185 15.12 2.38 12.05
C THR A 185 14.78 3.71 12.72
N SER A 186 13.74 4.41 12.26
CA SER A 186 13.24 5.64 12.87
C SER A 186 12.48 5.38 14.18
N SER A 187 12.00 6.44 14.84
CA SER A 187 11.13 6.35 16.04
C SER A 187 9.64 6.25 15.70
N LEU A 188 9.26 6.16 14.44
CA LEU A 188 7.87 6.00 14.03
C LEU A 188 7.22 4.75 14.64
N PRO A 189 5.95 4.82 15.07
CA PRO A 189 5.17 3.65 15.46
C PRO A 189 4.75 2.87 14.20
N LEU A 190 5.47 1.79 13.89
CA LEU A 190 5.34 1.04 12.65
C LEU A 190 4.56 -0.26 12.81
N THR A 191 3.73 -0.59 11.82
CA THR A 191 3.13 -1.91 11.65
C THR A 191 3.47 -2.42 10.26
N MET A 192 4.25 -3.51 10.20
CA MET A 192 4.65 -4.18 8.96
C MET A 192 3.63 -5.25 8.59
N VAL A 193 3.04 -5.12 7.41
CA VAL A 193 2.13 -6.10 6.80
C VAL A 193 2.84 -6.70 5.59
N GLY A 194 3.70 -7.68 5.86
CA GLY A 194 4.56 -8.31 4.87
C GLY A 194 3.93 -9.53 4.20
N LEU A 195 4.70 -10.16 3.32
CA LEU A 195 4.31 -11.38 2.61
C LEU A 195 3.92 -12.53 3.57
N ASP A 196 4.40 -12.48 4.81
CA ASP A 196 4.06 -13.43 5.89
C ASP A 196 2.55 -13.61 6.07
N VAL A 197 1.78 -12.57 5.84
CA VAL A 197 0.32 -12.55 6.02
C VAL A 197 -0.43 -12.26 4.72
N THR A 198 0.11 -11.42 3.83
CA THR A 198 -0.61 -11.01 2.62
C THR A 198 -0.82 -12.16 1.64
N LEU A 199 0.13 -13.08 1.51
CA LEU A 199 0.00 -14.29 0.68
C LEU A 199 -1.10 -15.26 1.16
N ARG A 200 -1.68 -15.03 2.33
CA ARG A 200 -2.74 -15.87 2.90
C ARG A 200 -4.14 -15.30 2.70
N THR A 201 -4.25 -14.06 2.22
CA THR A 201 -5.51 -13.36 1.98
C THR A 201 -5.81 -13.31 0.48
N LEU A 202 -6.40 -14.37 -0.05
CA LEU A 202 -6.66 -14.52 -1.48
C LEU A 202 -8.08 -14.07 -1.84
N LEU A 203 -8.17 -13.31 -2.92
CA LEU A 203 -9.42 -12.97 -3.60
C LEU A 203 -9.54 -13.80 -4.88
N THR A 204 -10.74 -14.29 -5.17
CA THR A 204 -11.01 -15.17 -6.31
C THR A 204 -12.02 -14.57 -7.27
N LYS A 205 -12.20 -15.19 -8.44
CA LYS A 205 -13.27 -14.81 -9.38
C LYS A 205 -14.68 -15.01 -8.83
N HIS A 206 -14.83 -15.71 -7.72
CA HIS A 206 -16.13 -15.81 -7.03
C HIS A 206 -16.54 -14.47 -6.41
N GLU A 207 -15.60 -13.76 -5.79
CA GLU A 207 -15.85 -12.47 -5.17
C GLU A 207 -16.03 -11.37 -6.24
N THR A 208 -15.20 -11.35 -7.28
CA THR A 208 -15.34 -10.35 -8.36
C THR A 208 -16.64 -10.51 -9.13
N ALA A 209 -17.13 -11.74 -9.29
CA ALA A 209 -18.46 -12.00 -9.89
C ALA A 209 -19.61 -11.37 -9.08
N GLN A 210 -19.46 -11.26 -7.74
CA GLN A 210 -20.47 -10.57 -6.90
C GLN A 210 -20.49 -9.07 -7.20
N TRP A 211 -19.32 -8.43 -7.34
CA TRP A 211 -19.23 -7.02 -7.73
C TRP A 211 -19.79 -6.77 -9.13
N ARG A 212 -19.48 -7.64 -10.08
CA ARG A 212 -19.99 -7.56 -11.45
C ARG A 212 -21.53 -7.67 -11.49
N ALA A 213 -22.09 -8.51 -10.63
CA ALA A 213 -23.55 -8.71 -10.54
C ALA A 213 -24.31 -7.49 -9.99
N LEU A 214 -23.63 -6.51 -9.40
CA LEU A 214 -24.24 -5.24 -8.98
C LEU A 214 -24.74 -4.42 -10.17
N GLY A 215 -24.12 -4.57 -11.35
CA GLY A 215 -24.49 -3.83 -12.56
C GLY A 215 -24.10 -2.35 -12.52
N THR A 216 -23.28 -1.94 -11.59
CA THR A 216 -22.77 -0.57 -11.42
C THR A 216 -21.43 -0.38 -12.14
N LYS A 217 -21.05 0.87 -12.42
CA LYS A 217 -19.78 1.17 -13.10
C LYS A 217 -18.57 0.77 -12.26
N ALA A 218 -18.59 1.10 -10.97
CA ALA A 218 -17.51 0.74 -10.05
C ALA A 218 -17.41 -0.79 -9.89
N GLY A 219 -18.54 -1.48 -9.66
CA GLY A 219 -18.56 -2.93 -9.54
C GLY A 219 -18.02 -3.66 -10.77
N GLN A 220 -18.37 -3.19 -11.98
CA GLN A 220 -17.83 -3.74 -13.23
C GLN A 220 -16.33 -3.47 -13.37
N ALA A 221 -15.89 -2.21 -13.18
CA ALA A 221 -14.49 -1.82 -13.37
C ALA A 221 -13.57 -2.54 -12.37
N TYR A 222 -13.93 -2.56 -11.09
CA TYR A 222 -13.13 -3.24 -10.07
C TYR A 222 -13.10 -4.76 -10.25
N ALA A 223 -14.20 -5.37 -10.76
CA ALA A 223 -14.19 -6.77 -11.12
C ALA A 223 -13.25 -7.04 -12.30
N ASP A 224 -13.24 -6.19 -13.33
CA ASP A 224 -12.37 -6.36 -14.51
C ASP A 224 -10.89 -6.15 -14.14
N ILE A 225 -10.57 -5.11 -13.36
CA ILE A 225 -9.23 -4.82 -12.84
C ILE A 225 -8.70 -6.02 -12.04
N THR A 226 -9.52 -6.55 -11.13
CA THR A 226 -9.11 -7.65 -10.24
C THR A 226 -9.03 -8.99 -10.99
N ASP A 227 -9.93 -9.25 -11.94
CA ASP A 227 -9.89 -10.47 -12.76
C ASP A 227 -8.61 -10.54 -13.59
N PHE A 228 -8.11 -9.41 -14.10
CA PHE A 228 -6.81 -9.35 -14.75
C PHE A 228 -5.68 -9.82 -13.83
N TYR A 229 -5.67 -9.34 -12.58
CA TYR A 229 -4.68 -9.68 -11.57
C TYR A 229 -4.73 -11.17 -11.18
N ILE A 230 -5.95 -11.71 -11.02
CA ILE A 230 -6.14 -13.15 -10.77
C ILE A 230 -5.60 -13.98 -11.94
N ASP A 231 -5.87 -13.57 -13.18
CA ASP A 231 -5.36 -14.25 -14.36
C ASP A 231 -3.83 -14.14 -14.49
N ALA A 232 -3.24 -12.99 -14.12
CA ALA A 232 -1.80 -12.81 -14.07
C ALA A 232 -1.16 -13.76 -13.03
N TYR A 233 -1.71 -13.85 -11.83
CA TYR A 233 -1.25 -14.78 -10.78
C TYR A 233 -1.28 -16.24 -11.27
N TYR A 234 -2.37 -16.63 -11.94
CA TYR A 234 -2.51 -17.97 -12.51
C TYR A 234 -1.47 -18.23 -13.61
N ASN A 235 -1.30 -17.30 -14.55
CA ASN A 235 -0.44 -17.46 -15.72
C ASN A 235 1.07 -17.45 -15.37
N LEU A 236 1.44 -16.69 -14.34
CA LEU A 236 2.82 -16.59 -13.86
C LEU A 236 3.18 -17.63 -12.79
N ASP A 237 2.29 -18.59 -12.51
CA ASP A 237 2.46 -19.62 -11.47
C ASP A 237 2.69 -19.07 -10.06
N ILE A 238 2.18 -17.88 -9.75
CA ILE A 238 2.26 -17.26 -8.42
C ILE A 238 1.28 -17.95 -7.47
N ASP A 239 -0.01 -17.97 -7.80
CA ASP A 239 -1.05 -18.74 -7.11
C ASP A 239 -2.13 -19.14 -8.11
N LYS A 240 -2.61 -20.37 -8.00
CA LYS A 240 -3.65 -20.92 -8.88
C LYS A 240 -5.08 -20.74 -8.34
N ASN A 241 -5.21 -20.26 -7.11
CA ASN A 241 -6.50 -20.15 -6.44
C ASN A 241 -7.07 -18.72 -6.44
N GLY A 242 -6.23 -17.70 -6.64
CA GLY A 242 -6.64 -16.31 -6.62
C GLY A 242 -5.46 -15.34 -6.61
N CYS A 243 -5.72 -14.07 -6.36
CA CYS A 243 -4.69 -13.06 -6.15
C CYS A 243 -4.60 -12.65 -4.69
N ALA A 244 -3.40 -12.32 -4.22
CA ALA A 244 -3.19 -11.85 -2.85
C ALA A 244 -3.67 -10.40 -2.69
N LEU A 245 -4.32 -10.11 -1.56
CA LEU A 245 -4.75 -8.78 -1.16
C LEU A 245 -3.63 -8.11 -0.35
N HIS A 246 -2.54 -7.72 -1.02
CA HIS A 246 -1.38 -7.15 -0.35
C HIS A 246 -1.73 -5.81 0.34
N ASP A 247 -2.01 -4.80 -0.43
CA ASP A 247 -2.23 -3.43 0.02
C ASP A 247 -3.56 -3.24 0.76
N PRO A 248 -4.66 -3.87 0.31
CA PRO A 248 -5.90 -3.80 1.06
C PRO A 248 -5.77 -4.37 2.48
N LEU A 249 -4.91 -5.38 2.70
CA LEU A 249 -4.68 -5.91 4.04
C LEU A 249 -3.96 -4.88 4.93
N ALA A 250 -3.03 -4.10 4.39
CA ALA A 250 -2.39 -3.02 5.17
C ALA A 250 -3.40 -1.95 5.59
N VAL A 251 -4.32 -1.57 4.70
CA VAL A 251 -5.46 -0.70 5.05
C VAL A 251 -6.30 -1.36 6.14
N GLY A 252 -6.71 -2.62 5.97
CA GLY A 252 -7.52 -3.34 6.93
C GLY A 252 -6.89 -3.43 8.33
N VAL A 253 -5.60 -3.74 8.41
CA VAL A 253 -4.84 -3.81 9.67
C VAL A 253 -4.74 -2.43 10.35
N SER A 254 -4.65 -1.36 9.57
CA SER A 254 -4.67 0.01 10.11
C SER A 254 -6.03 0.37 10.71
N LEU A 255 -7.12 -0.15 10.13
CA LEU A 255 -8.50 0.06 10.61
C LEU A 255 -8.82 -0.82 11.83
N ASP A 256 -8.51 -2.10 11.73
CA ASP A 256 -8.70 -3.10 12.78
C ASP A 256 -7.43 -3.96 12.96
N PRO A 257 -6.53 -3.57 13.87
CA PRO A 257 -5.31 -4.33 14.13
C PRO A 257 -5.53 -5.77 14.60
N SER A 258 -6.75 -6.11 15.02
CA SER A 258 -7.07 -7.46 15.49
C SER A 258 -7.24 -8.48 14.37
N PHE A 259 -7.20 -8.07 13.08
CA PHE A 259 -7.10 -9.00 11.96
C PHE A 259 -5.80 -9.81 11.98
N VAL A 260 -4.74 -9.30 12.62
CA VAL A 260 -3.43 -9.93 12.65
C VAL A 260 -2.92 -10.14 14.08
N GLN A 261 -2.05 -11.12 14.24
CA GLN A 261 -1.19 -11.19 15.42
C GLN A 261 0.19 -10.68 15.04
N THR A 262 0.79 -9.88 15.91
CA THR A 262 2.07 -9.24 15.64
C THR A 262 3.15 -9.68 16.61
N LEU A 263 4.39 -9.71 16.13
CA LEU A 263 5.60 -9.78 16.92
C LEU A 263 6.25 -8.38 16.90
N THR A 264 6.55 -7.83 18.07
CA THR A 264 7.17 -6.50 18.14
C THR A 264 8.68 -6.64 18.19
N LEU A 265 9.37 -6.02 17.23
CA LEU A 265 10.81 -6.12 17.01
C LEU A 265 11.43 -4.77 16.68
N PHE A 266 12.74 -4.65 16.85
CA PHE A 266 13.52 -3.72 16.04
C PHE A 266 13.80 -4.38 14.70
N MET A 267 13.45 -3.70 13.63
CA MET A 267 13.65 -4.18 12.27
C MET A 267 14.70 -3.32 11.56
N LYS A 268 15.38 -3.92 10.59
CA LYS A 268 16.23 -3.23 9.64
C LYS A 268 16.17 -3.90 8.27
N VAL A 269 16.61 -3.17 7.24
CA VAL A 269 16.80 -3.69 5.89
C VAL A 269 18.28 -3.88 5.62
N ILE A 270 18.65 -5.04 5.10
CA ILE A 270 19.98 -5.28 4.55
C ILE A 270 20.00 -4.76 3.11
N TYR A 271 20.96 -3.91 2.77
CA TYR A 271 21.11 -3.37 1.42
C TYR A 271 22.55 -3.51 0.90
N ASP A 272 23.23 -4.59 1.33
CA ASP A 272 24.47 -5.05 0.75
C ASP A 272 24.22 -5.90 -0.53
N GLU A 273 25.28 -6.17 -1.30
CA GLU A 273 25.20 -6.88 -2.57
C GLU A 273 24.64 -8.31 -2.49
N HIS A 274 24.71 -8.96 -1.31
CA HIS A 274 24.37 -10.39 -1.19
C HIS A 274 22.95 -10.63 -0.70
N ASN A 275 22.40 -9.68 0.07
CA ASN A 275 21.08 -9.80 0.68
C ASN A 275 20.27 -8.51 0.50
N TYR A 276 20.39 -7.90 -0.68
CA TYR A 276 19.75 -6.63 -0.96
C TYR A 276 18.26 -6.69 -0.68
N ALA A 277 17.77 -5.69 0.05
CA ALA A 277 16.37 -5.49 0.42
C ALA A 277 15.76 -6.55 1.38
N ARG A 278 16.60 -7.37 2.02
CA ARG A 278 16.14 -8.31 3.04
C ARG A 278 15.70 -7.58 4.31
N THR A 279 14.48 -7.80 4.76
CA THR A 279 13.96 -7.36 6.05
C THR A 279 14.28 -8.37 7.15
N ILE A 280 14.92 -7.92 8.23
CA ILE A 280 15.27 -8.77 9.37
C ILE A 280 15.11 -8.06 10.70
N GLY A 281 14.97 -8.84 11.79
CA GLY A 281 15.12 -8.32 13.14
C GLY A 281 16.56 -7.85 13.41
N ASP A 282 16.71 -6.71 14.08
CA ASP A 282 18.04 -6.18 14.42
C ASP A 282 18.62 -6.89 15.67
N LYS A 283 19.56 -7.80 15.42
CA LYS A 283 20.22 -8.58 16.49
C LYS A 283 20.98 -7.72 17.51
N ASP A 284 21.43 -6.54 17.08
CA ASP A 284 22.21 -5.65 17.94
C ASP A 284 21.33 -4.90 18.96
N LYS A 285 20.00 -4.90 18.74
CA LYS A 285 18.97 -4.30 19.60
C LYS A 285 18.10 -5.32 20.35
N LEU A 286 18.46 -6.59 20.41
CA LEU A 286 17.65 -7.65 21.07
C LEU A 286 17.35 -7.37 22.55
N ASN A 287 18.21 -6.64 23.25
CA ASN A 287 18.04 -6.30 24.67
C ASN A 287 17.47 -4.89 24.90
N ASP A 288 17.14 -4.15 23.83
CA ASP A 288 16.48 -2.85 23.96
C ASP A 288 14.99 -3.09 24.31
N PRO A 289 14.48 -2.46 25.38
CA PRO A 289 13.13 -2.74 25.87
C PRO A 289 12.01 -2.11 25.03
N ASN A 290 12.30 -1.23 24.07
CA ASN A 290 11.31 -0.41 23.39
C ASN A 290 11.31 -0.61 21.86
N PRO A 291 11.07 -1.84 21.33
CA PRO A 291 10.97 -2.05 19.90
C PRO A 291 9.75 -1.31 19.32
N ASN A 292 9.92 -0.76 18.13
CA ASN A 292 8.94 0.14 17.51
C ASN A 292 8.19 -0.47 16.31
N VAL A 293 8.59 -1.65 15.82
CA VAL A 293 7.96 -2.28 14.65
C VAL A 293 7.13 -3.49 15.08
N LYS A 294 5.82 -3.43 14.86
CA LYS A 294 4.91 -4.56 14.97
C LYS A 294 4.89 -5.30 13.64
N VAL A 295 5.42 -6.52 13.58
CA VAL A 295 5.42 -7.34 12.37
C VAL A 295 4.25 -8.31 12.42
N ALA A 296 3.34 -8.24 11.44
CA ALA A 296 2.22 -9.17 11.31
C ALA A 296 2.76 -10.57 10.92
N ILE A 297 2.39 -11.59 11.70
CA ILE A 297 2.87 -12.98 11.52
C ILE A 297 1.74 -13.99 11.27
N THR A 298 0.52 -13.68 11.70
CA THR A 298 -0.68 -14.46 11.38
C THR A 298 -1.83 -13.53 11.04
N VAL A 299 -2.80 -14.02 10.25
CA VAL A 299 -4.00 -13.27 9.86
C VAL A 299 -5.26 -14.10 10.00
N ASP A 300 -6.33 -13.49 10.50
CA ASP A 300 -7.70 -14.03 10.45
C ASP A 300 -8.29 -13.71 9.07
N LYS A 301 -7.90 -14.54 8.10
CA LYS A 301 -8.21 -14.31 6.69
C LYS A 301 -9.70 -14.32 6.37
N GLU A 302 -10.49 -15.15 7.08
CA GLU A 302 -11.93 -15.25 6.82
C GLU A 302 -12.66 -13.99 7.29
N ARG A 303 -12.36 -13.54 8.52
CA ARG A 303 -12.93 -12.30 9.05
C ARG A 303 -12.51 -11.08 8.22
N TYR A 304 -11.21 -11.01 7.84
CA TYR A 304 -10.71 -9.94 7.00
C TYR A 304 -11.43 -9.92 5.64
N LEU A 305 -11.47 -11.05 4.92
CA LEU A 305 -12.07 -11.11 3.59
C LEU A 305 -13.57 -10.77 3.63
N ASN A 306 -14.31 -11.26 4.62
CA ASN A 306 -15.74 -10.93 4.78
C ASN A 306 -15.92 -9.42 5.00
N THR A 307 -15.13 -8.80 5.89
CA THR A 307 -15.21 -7.36 6.16
C THR A 307 -14.85 -6.54 4.91
N PHE A 308 -13.78 -6.93 4.20
CA PHE A 308 -13.35 -6.30 2.96
C PHE A 308 -14.46 -6.36 1.89
N MET A 309 -15.05 -7.54 1.68
CA MET A 309 -16.12 -7.73 0.70
C MET A 309 -17.38 -6.96 1.06
N ASP A 310 -17.77 -6.91 2.33
CA ASP A 310 -18.92 -6.14 2.78
C ASP A 310 -18.72 -4.64 2.48
N TYR A 311 -17.56 -4.07 2.83
CA TYR A 311 -17.27 -2.67 2.61
C TYR A 311 -17.24 -2.30 1.12
N LEU A 312 -16.53 -3.07 0.30
CA LEU A 312 -16.43 -2.80 -1.12
C LEU A 312 -17.77 -3.00 -1.85
N THR A 313 -18.50 -4.06 -1.49
CA THR A 313 -19.81 -4.30 -2.08
C THR A 313 -20.79 -3.18 -1.78
N ASP A 314 -20.79 -2.64 -0.56
CA ASP A 314 -21.65 -1.52 -0.20
C ASP A 314 -21.24 -0.21 -0.87
N LEU A 315 -19.94 0.02 -1.05
CA LEU A 315 -19.42 1.16 -1.81
C LEU A 315 -19.81 1.06 -3.29
N PHE A 316 -19.55 -0.09 -3.92
CA PHE A 316 -19.79 -0.27 -5.35
C PHE A 316 -21.29 -0.26 -5.74
N LYS A 317 -22.20 -0.56 -4.83
CA LYS A 317 -23.64 -0.37 -5.07
C LYS A 317 -24.03 1.08 -5.33
N GLN A 318 -23.23 2.04 -4.89
CA GLN A 318 -23.52 3.47 -4.96
C GLN A 318 -22.95 4.15 -6.19
N HIS A 319 -22.02 3.52 -6.89
CA HIS A 319 -21.23 4.04 -7.99
C HIS A 319 -21.25 3.09 -9.20
#